data_439888e552fe6e087115497825124853
#
_entry.id   439888e552fe6e087115497825124853
#
_cell.length_a   1.000
_cell.length_b   1.000
_cell.length_c   1.000
_cell.angle_alpha   90.00
_cell.angle_beta   90.00
_cell.angle_gamma   90.00
#
_symmetry.space_group_name_H-M   'P 1'
#
loop_
_entity.id
_entity.type
_entity.pdbx_description
1 polymer ?
#
loop_
_entity_poly.entity_id
_entity_poly.type
_entity_poly.pdbx_seq_one_letter_code
_entity_poly.pdbx_strand_id
1 'polypeptide(L)'
;MRRSLQRSNQHHKKALQKLPLGVSSNFRYWGEDKTIYIDHGKGGRLWDIDGNEYIDYRMGYGPGILGYADSRVDEAAHKGMEMGGVFALSTKLEYEVASRISKMVPAAELVRFSNSGTEAVMAALRLARAHTGKDAHIIVEGGYHGVFDSVLWYADIEEWDAAKGDPPIEADSEGIPHILKKLAHFTPLNDANYLEDLLKRHHQDIGAFLIEPMMGNCCSITASPEYVHAARELCEKYNVVMIVDEVKTGFRVAKGGVQELMGFKADLCTFAKAVGNGYPISVVAGREDIMRRIGDGVIHGGTYTCHSVSLSAAAKTLEILDETDALQTIENYGAALQQGMSRILEARGIAHSFVGHPSMGGLFFNSTPPGNYRDWLDSDYSFYDTMAPELHDLGVLCEPDSREPWFICEAHAKDDSLPQTLKAFEQAIDTTLETMD
;
A
#
# COMPACT_ATOMS: atom_id res chain seq x y z
N MET A 1 17.44 -23.44 -13.74
CA MET A 1 18.01 -24.18 -12.57
C MET A 1 17.48 -23.44 -11.35
N ARG A 2 16.77 -24.10 -10.43
CA ARG A 2 16.20 -23.45 -9.25
C ARG A 2 17.29 -22.81 -8.40
N ARG A 3 17.00 -21.62 -7.86
CA ARG A 3 17.93 -20.89 -6.97
C ARG A 3 18.10 -21.65 -5.65
N SER A 4 19.31 -21.72 -5.14
CA SER A 4 19.56 -22.34 -3.83
C SER A 4 19.14 -21.40 -2.73
N LEU A 5 18.38 -21.88 -1.75
CA LEU A 5 18.02 -21.19 -0.49
C LEU A 5 18.63 -21.92 0.71
N GLN A 6 19.75 -22.62 0.52
CA GLN A 6 20.35 -23.46 1.58
C GLN A 6 20.75 -22.67 2.83
N ARG A 7 21.35 -21.47 2.66
CA ARG A 7 21.74 -20.62 3.78
C ARG A 7 20.50 -19.98 4.43
N SER A 8 19.54 -19.52 3.64
CA SER A 8 18.26 -18.99 4.11
C SER A 8 17.54 -20.04 4.98
N ASN A 9 17.44 -21.28 4.53
CA ASN A 9 16.80 -22.37 5.27
C ASN A 9 17.57 -22.73 6.57
N GLN A 10 18.91 -22.69 6.54
CA GLN A 10 19.70 -22.88 7.76
C GLN A 10 19.52 -21.72 8.74
N HIS A 11 19.46 -20.48 8.24
CA HIS A 11 19.21 -19.30 9.07
C HIS A 11 17.80 -19.33 9.65
N HIS A 12 16.80 -19.71 8.87
CA HIS A 12 15.41 -19.84 9.31
C HIS A 12 15.27 -20.76 10.54
N LYS A 13 15.90 -21.94 10.51
CA LYS A 13 15.94 -22.87 11.66
C LYS A 13 16.54 -22.25 12.93
N LYS A 14 17.51 -21.35 12.78
CA LYS A 14 18.09 -20.61 13.93
C LYS A 14 17.16 -19.49 14.38
N ALA A 15 16.56 -18.75 13.45
CA ALA A 15 15.66 -17.64 13.73
C ALA A 15 14.40 -18.09 14.46
N LEU A 16 13.85 -19.26 14.17
CA LEU A 16 12.72 -19.88 14.88
C LEU A 16 12.95 -20.03 16.38
N GLN A 17 14.23 -20.09 16.85
CA GLN A 17 14.54 -20.17 18.28
C GLN A 17 14.32 -18.83 19.02
N LYS A 18 14.15 -17.73 18.31
CA LYS A 18 14.07 -16.37 18.87
C LYS A 18 12.90 -15.53 18.31
N LEU A 19 12.45 -15.84 17.11
CA LEU A 19 11.41 -15.09 16.40
C LEU A 19 10.24 -16.03 16.06
N PRO A 20 8.99 -15.67 16.39
CA PRO A 20 7.82 -16.37 15.89
C PRO A 20 7.89 -16.47 14.36
N LEU A 21 7.59 -17.63 13.79
CA LEU A 21 7.72 -17.92 12.34
C LEU A 21 9.13 -17.67 11.76
N GLY A 22 10.16 -17.45 12.61
CA GLY A 22 11.52 -17.10 12.18
C GLY A 22 11.66 -15.69 11.55
N VAL A 23 10.62 -14.86 11.57
CA VAL A 23 10.57 -13.53 10.94
C VAL A 23 9.88 -12.51 11.84
N SER A 24 10.00 -11.20 11.53
CA SER A 24 9.41 -10.11 12.32
C SER A 24 8.07 -9.60 11.77
N SER A 25 7.50 -10.28 10.77
CA SER A 25 6.18 -9.98 10.20
C SER A 25 5.63 -11.20 9.48
N ASN A 26 4.34 -11.51 9.65
CA ASN A 26 3.68 -12.62 8.97
C ASN A 26 3.83 -12.53 7.44
N PHE A 27 3.80 -11.32 6.89
CA PHE A 27 3.97 -11.05 5.45
C PHE A 27 5.37 -11.35 4.89
N ARG A 28 6.34 -11.71 5.73
CA ARG A 28 7.69 -12.13 5.34
C ARG A 28 7.90 -13.63 5.39
N TYR A 29 6.89 -14.37 5.87
CA TYR A 29 6.96 -15.81 5.97
C TYR A 29 6.32 -16.46 4.74
N TRP A 30 7.11 -17.14 3.93
CA TRP A 30 6.66 -17.84 2.71
C TRP A 30 6.68 -19.37 2.85
N GLY A 31 6.86 -19.86 4.08
CA GLY A 31 7.01 -21.28 4.40
C GLY A 31 8.44 -21.64 4.80
N GLU A 32 8.62 -22.80 5.40
CA GLU A 32 9.89 -23.23 6.01
C GLU A 32 11.05 -23.28 5.01
N ASP A 33 10.79 -23.69 3.77
CA ASP A 33 11.83 -23.88 2.74
C ASP A 33 11.83 -22.79 1.65
N LYS A 34 10.94 -21.78 1.77
CA LYS A 34 10.75 -20.71 0.77
C LYS A 34 11.06 -19.32 1.30
N THR A 35 11.20 -19.15 2.63
CA THR A 35 11.47 -17.86 3.24
C THR A 35 12.88 -17.37 2.90
N ILE A 36 12.95 -16.22 2.22
CA ILE A 36 14.21 -15.62 1.77
C ILE A 36 14.71 -14.64 2.83
N TYR A 37 16.01 -14.71 3.15
CA TYR A 37 16.70 -13.75 4.04
C TYR A 37 17.60 -12.85 3.20
N ILE A 38 17.33 -11.57 3.23
CA ILE A 38 18.06 -10.56 2.45
C ILE A 38 19.34 -10.16 3.15
N ASP A 39 20.44 -10.06 2.39
CA ASP A 39 21.72 -9.51 2.81
C ASP A 39 21.72 -7.98 2.62
N HIS A 40 21.44 -7.51 1.41
CA HIS A 40 21.34 -6.07 1.10
C HIS A 40 20.44 -5.79 -0.11
N GLY A 41 20.14 -4.49 -0.29
CA GLY A 41 19.43 -3.98 -1.47
C GLY A 41 20.15 -2.78 -2.05
N LYS A 42 20.10 -2.61 -3.39
CA LYS A 42 20.61 -1.43 -4.09
C LYS A 42 19.82 -1.14 -5.35
N GLY A 43 19.36 0.08 -5.52
CA GLY A 43 18.51 0.45 -6.65
C GLY A 43 17.23 -0.38 -6.67
N GLY A 44 16.91 -1.01 -7.79
CA GLY A 44 15.77 -1.90 -7.96
C GLY A 44 16.07 -3.38 -7.65
N ARG A 45 17.15 -3.70 -6.94
CA ARG A 45 17.64 -5.07 -6.75
C ARG A 45 17.86 -5.43 -5.30
N LEU A 46 17.71 -6.73 -5.01
CA LEU A 46 18.01 -7.35 -3.72
C LEU A 46 19.00 -8.50 -3.90
N TRP A 47 19.82 -8.72 -2.88
CA TRP A 47 20.68 -9.90 -2.75
C TRP A 47 20.33 -10.63 -1.47
N ASP A 48 20.10 -11.93 -1.58
CA ASP A 48 19.86 -12.77 -0.41
C ASP A 48 21.18 -13.28 0.20
N ILE A 49 21.08 -13.89 1.39
CA ILE A 49 22.26 -14.46 2.07
C ILE A 49 22.84 -15.69 1.38
N ASP A 50 22.13 -16.28 0.42
CA ASP A 50 22.61 -17.35 -0.43
C ASP A 50 23.46 -16.83 -1.60
N GLY A 51 23.41 -15.51 -1.88
CA GLY A 51 24.12 -14.84 -2.96
C GLY A 51 23.31 -14.74 -4.24
N ASN A 52 22.01 -15.03 -4.22
CA ASN A 52 21.14 -14.81 -5.35
C ASN A 52 20.80 -13.32 -5.49
N GLU A 53 20.82 -12.83 -6.72
CA GLU A 53 20.37 -11.48 -7.09
C GLU A 53 18.97 -11.54 -7.68
N TYR A 54 18.12 -10.55 -7.28
CA TYR A 54 16.76 -10.41 -7.76
C TYR A 54 16.49 -8.98 -8.24
N ILE A 55 15.81 -8.81 -9.36
CA ILE A 55 15.11 -7.57 -9.68
C ILE A 55 13.83 -7.57 -8.84
N ASP A 56 13.66 -6.56 -8.01
CA ASP A 56 12.61 -6.56 -6.98
C ASP A 56 11.44 -5.64 -7.34
N TYR A 57 10.31 -6.23 -7.67
CA TYR A 57 9.04 -5.52 -7.87
C TYR A 57 8.11 -5.55 -6.64
N ARG A 58 8.55 -6.12 -5.53
CA ARG A 58 7.86 -5.95 -4.23
C ARG A 58 8.21 -4.61 -3.58
N MET A 59 9.47 -4.17 -3.75
CA MET A 59 9.97 -2.91 -3.19
C MET A 59 9.55 -2.68 -1.73
N GLY A 60 9.53 -3.75 -0.92
CA GLY A 60 9.09 -3.73 0.48
C GLY A 60 7.61 -3.35 0.66
N TYR A 61 6.74 -3.66 -0.30
CA TYR A 61 5.34 -3.21 -0.42
C TYR A 61 5.19 -1.72 -0.72
N GLY A 62 6.12 -1.16 -1.48
CA GLY A 62 6.03 0.17 -2.08
C GLY A 62 6.84 1.31 -1.47
N PRO A 63 7.51 1.20 -0.30
CA PRO A 63 8.27 2.34 0.23
C PRO A 63 9.46 2.77 -0.61
N GLY A 64 10.18 1.86 -1.25
CA GLY A 64 11.39 2.15 -2.01
C GLY A 64 11.13 2.84 -3.36
N ILE A 65 10.53 4.03 -3.35
CA ILE A 65 10.12 4.70 -4.60
C ILE A 65 11.29 5.16 -5.48
N LEU A 66 12.41 5.55 -4.87
CA LEU A 66 13.64 5.94 -5.60
C LEU A 66 14.59 4.73 -5.78
N GLY A 67 14.36 3.66 -5.03
CA GLY A 67 15.17 2.45 -4.96
C GLY A 67 15.88 2.31 -3.62
N TYR A 68 16.46 1.12 -3.40
CA TYR A 68 17.25 0.81 -2.20
C TYR A 68 18.58 1.56 -2.20
N ALA A 69 19.03 1.99 -1.02
CA ALA A 69 20.30 2.68 -0.82
C ALA A 69 20.51 3.84 -1.81
N ASP A 70 19.47 4.67 -2.00
CA ASP A 70 19.60 5.90 -2.80
C ASP A 70 20.47 6.90 -2.06
N SER A 71 21.65 7.21 -2.61
CA SER A 71 22.64 8.04 -1.95
C SER A 71 22.14 9.45 -1.61
N ARG A 72 21.23 10.01 -2.41
CA ARG A 72 20.65 11.35 -2.17
C ARG A 72 19.85 11.37 -0.86
N VAL A 73 19.05 10.30 -0.65
CA VAL A 73 18.21 10.14 0.56
C VAL A 73 19.07 9.74 1.76
N ASP A 74 20.00 8.79 1.57
CA ASP A 74 20.86 8.28 2.64
C ASP A 74 21.82 9.35 3.18
N GLU A 75 22.35 10.23 2.32
CA GLU A 75 23.15 11.40 2.75
C GLU A 75 22.31 12.40 3.57
N ALA A 76 21.05 12.62 3.21
CA ALA A 76 20.15 13.44 4.01
C ALA A 76 19.84 12.80 5.37
N ALA A 77 19.58 11.49 5.39
CA ALA A 77 19.38 10.71 6.61
C ALA A 77 20.61 10.76 7.51
N HIS A 78 21.82 10.67 6.93
CA HIS A 78 23.08 10.81 7.68
C HIS A 78 23.21 12.17 8.37
N LYS A 79 22.89 13.26 7.68
CA LYS A 79 22.80 14.60 8.31
C LYS A 79 21.78 14.64 9.45
N GLY A 80 20.66 13.92 9.30
CA GLY A 80 19.69 13.74 10.38
C GLY A 80 20.27 13.01 11.61
N MET A 81 21.19 12.04 11.43
CA MET A 81 21.92 11.41 12.53
C MET A 81 22.85 12.41 13.25
N GLU A 82 23.55 13.25 12.51
CA GLU A 82 24.43 14.29 13.07
C GLU A 82 23.66 15.31 13.92
N MET A 83 22.36 15.50 13.67
CA MET A 83 21.49 16.34 14.51
C MET A 83 21.24 15.75 15.91
N GLY A 84 21.37 14.42 16.10
CA GLY A 84 21.23 13.76 17.40
C GLY A 84 19.97 12.88 17.60
N GLY A 85 19.05 12.77 16.64
CA GLY A 85 17.97 11.78 16.64
C GLY A 85 16.65 12.25 17.27
N VAL A 86 16.34 11.85 18.51
CA VAL A 86 15.07 12.12 19.19
C VAL A 86 15.27 13.18 20.28
N PHE A 87 14.48 14.25 20.23
CA PHE A 87 14.64 15.38 21.17
C PHE A 87 13.47 15.53 22.15
N ALA A 88 12.31 14.91 21.89
CA ALA A 88 11.03 15.24 22.57
C ALA A 88 10.68 16.76 22.53
N LEU A 89 11.27 17.45 21.58
CA LEU A 89 11.05 18.87 21.24
C LEU A 89 11.01 18.99 19.73
N SER A 90 10.26 19.98 19.22
CA SER A 90 10.08 20.19 17.78
C SER A 90 11.31 20.82 17.13
N THR A 91 11.49 20.54 15.84
CA THR A 91 12.55 21.09 15.00
C THR A 91 11.97 21.94 13.85
N LYS A 92 12.78 22.79 13.24
CA LYS A 92 12.35 23.57 12.05
C LYS A 92 12.02 22.66 10.86
N LEU A 93 12.66 21.51 10.78
CA LEU A 93 12.49 20.54 9.69
C LEU A 93 11.05 19.99 9.65
N GLU A 94 10.37 19.87 10.79
CA GLU A 94 8.95 19.48 10.84
C GLU A 94 8.07 20.42 10.02
N TYR A 95 8.27 21.73 10.19
CA TYR A 95 7.54 22.74 9.42
C TYR A 95 7.87 22.69 7.92
N GLU A 96 9.14 22.50 7.59
CA GLU A 96 9.60 22.46 6.19
C GLU A 96 8.97 21.26 5.45
N VAL A 97 9.00 20.07 6.07
CA VAL A 97 8.39 18.85 5.48
C VAL A 97 6.87 18.98 5.43
N ALA A 98 6.21 19.46 6.50
CA ALA A 98 4.77 19.68 6.53
C ALA A 98 4.33 20.66 5.44
N SER A 99 5.06 21.78 5.27
CA SER A 99 4.77 22.79 4.23
C SER A 99 4.89 22.21 2.80
N ARG A 100 5.88 21.35 2.56
CA ARG A 100 6.03 20.69 1.26
C ARG A 100 4.87 19.71 1.00
N ILE A 101 4.49 18.92 2.00
CA ILE A 101 3.33 18.02 1.90
C ILE A 101 2.06 18.82 1.60
N SER A 102 1.79 19.91 2.34
CA SER A 102 0.61 20.76 2.10
C SER A 102 0.60 21.39 0.70
N LYS A 103 1.77 21.67 0.12
CA LYS A 103 1.88 22.16 -1.27
C LYS A 103 1.56 21.06 -2.28
N MET A 104 1.99 19.81 -2.03
CA MET A 104 1.86 18.69 -2.97
C MET A 104 0.47 18.03 -2.91
N VAL A 105 -0.17 17.99 -1.72
CA VAL A 105 -1.39 17.23 -1.48
C VAL A 105 -2.61 18.16 -1.38
N PRO A 106 -3.64 18.00 -2.25
CA PRO A 106 -4.78 18.92 -2.32
C PRO A 106 -5.58 19.08 -1.02
N ALA A 107 -5.63 18.04 -0.18
CA ALA A 107 -6.41 18.01 1.06
C ALA A 107 -5.60 18.33 2.33
N ALA A 108 -4.28 18.43 2.26
CA ALA A 108 -3.40 18.57 3.44
C ALA A 108 -3.29 20.04 3.90
N GLU A 109 -4.35 20.60 4.51
CA GLU A 109 -4.32 21.94 5.10
C GLU A 109 -3.43 21.97 6.35
N LEU A 110 -3.55 20.96 7.22
CA LEU A 110 -2.67 20.72 8.37
C LEU A 110 -2.12 19.30 8.33
N VAL A 111 -0.93 19.14 8.93
CA VAL A 111 -0.14 17.91 8.87
C VAL A 111 0.32 17.49 10.27
N ARG A 112 0.30 16.18 10.55
CA ARG A 112 0.91 15.56 11.73
C ARG A 112 1.68 14.32 11.33
N PHE A 113 2.79 14.08 12.01
CA PHE A 113 3.67 12.94 11.73
C PHE A 113 3.48 11.81 12.74
N SER A 114 3.71 10.58 12.28
CA SER A 114 3.81 9.36 13.07
C SER A 114 4.92 8.47 12.46
N ASN A 115 5.01 7.19 12.85
CA ASN A 115 6.10 6.32 12.40
C ASN A 115 5.66 5.22 11.44
N SER A 116 4.39 4.86 11.45
CA SER A 116 3.82 3.79 10.61
C SER A 116 2.45 4.18 10.03
N GLY A 117 2.09 3.55 8.91
CA GLY A 117 0.75 3.72 8.32
C GLY A 117 -0.37 3.39 9.30
N THR A 118 -0.19 2.33 10.11
CA THR A 118 -1.13 1.96 11.18
C THR A 118 -1.38 3.11 12.16
N GLU A 119 -0.33 3.80 12.61
CA GLU A 119 -0.46 4.96 13.52
C GLU A 119 -1.18 6.14 12.84
N ALA A 120 -0.89 6.40 11.56
CA ALA A 120 -1.54 7.47 10.81
C ALA A 120 -3.03 7.20 10.62
N VAL A 121 -3.43 5.98 10.22
CA VAL A 121 -4.85 5.60 10.08
C VAL A 121 -5.57 5.61 11.43
N MET A 122 -4.92 5.09 12.49
CA MET A 122 -5.47 5.15 13.84
C MET A 122 -5.74 6.59 14.29
N ALA A 123 -4.84 7.52 13.97
CA ALA A 123 -5.02 8.94 14.27
C ALA A 123 -6.16 9.56 13.45
N ALA A 124 -6.23 9.26 12.14
CA ALA A 124 -7.30 9.74 11.27
C ALA A 124 -8.68 9.28 11.74
N LEU A 125 -8.81 7.99 12.07
CA LEU A 125 -10.08 7.45 12.59
C LEU A 125 -10.48 8.07 13.93
N ARG A 126 -9.51 8.31 14.85
CA ARG A 126 -9.76 9.00 16.11
C ARG A 126 -10.22 10.45 15.89
N LEU A 127 -9.60 11.17 14.96
CA LEU A 127 -9.97 12.53 14.58
C LEU A 127 -11.39 12.58 14.00
N ALA A 128 -11.73 11.65 13.10
CA ALA A 128 -13.06 11.57 12.51
C ALA A 128 -14.14 11.32 13.57
N ARG A 129 -13.91 10.37 14.49
CA ARG A 129 -14.80 10.09 15.63
C ARG A 129 -14.97 11.32 16.55
N ALA A 130 -13.87 11.99 16.88
CA ALA A 130 -13.90 13.18 17.74
C ALA A 130 -14.60 14.37 17.07
N HIS A 131 -14.49 14.51 15.74
CA HIS A 131 -15.15 15.56 14.97
C HIS A 131 -16.65 15.32 14.82
N THR A 132 -17.05 14.09 14.50
CA THR A 132 -18.46 13.74 14.24
C THR A 132 -19.24 13.37 15.49
N GLY A 133 -18.58 12.97 16.58
CA GLY A 133 -19.21 12.42 17.77
C GLY A 133 -19.81 11.01 17.57
N LYS A 134 -19.42 10.30 16.49
CA LYS A 134 -19.92 8.99 16.11
C LYS A 134 -18.79 7.96 16.15
N ASP A 135 -19.08 6.72 16.54
CA ASP A 135 -18.06 5.69 16.85
C ASP A 135 -17.78 4.75 15.69
N ALA A 136 -18.78 4.42 14.85
CA ALA A 136 -18.67 3.46 13.80
C ALA A 136 -17.98 4.04 12.54
N HIS A 137 -17.51 3.15 11.68
CA HIS A 137 -16.85 3.50 10.41
C HIS A 137 -17.15 2.47 9.34
N ILE A 138 -17.00 2.89 8.08
CA ILE A 138 -17.09 2.02 6.91
C ILE A 138 -15.68 1.77 6.39
N ILE A 139 -15.42 0.52 5.98
CA ILE A 139 -14.22 0.06 5.26
C ILE A 139 -14.68 -0.51 3.91
N VAL A 140 -13.88 -0.33 2.87
CA VAL A 140 -14.11 -1.01 1.58
C VAL A 140 -13.68 -2.48 1.70
N GLU A 141 -14.50 -3.41 1.20
CA GLU A 141 -14.18 -4.85 1.17
C GLU A 141 -12.82 -5.10 0.52
N GLY A 142 -11.97 -5.88 1.17
CA GLY A 142 -10.60 -6.16 0.73
C GLY A 142 -9.58 -5.04 1.03
N GLY A 143 -10.00 -3.91 1.62
CA GLY A 143 -9.11 -2.81 2.02
C GLY A 143 -8.21 -3.21 3.19
N TYR A 144 -6.98 -2.69 3.20
CA TYR A 144 -6.02 -2.89 4.28
C TYR A 144 -5.56 -1.56 4.88
N HIS A 145 -5.76 -1.39 6.18
CA HIS A 145 -5.56 -0.11 6.86
C HIS A 145 -4.65 -0.19 8.10
N GLY A 146 -3.82 -1.22 8.17
CA GLY A 146 -2.89 -1.46 9.28
C GLY A 146 -3.38 -2.53 10.25
N VAL A 147 -2.64 -2.68 11.36
CA VAL A 147 -2.78 -3.83 12.27
C VAL A 147 -3.34 -3.45 13.65
N PHE A 148 -4.28 -2.50 13.72
CA PHE A 148 -4.96 -2.17 14.99
C PHE A 148 -6.42 -2.64 14.99
N ASP A 149 -6.93 -2.97 16.16
CA ASP A 149 -8.18 -3.71 16.38
C ASP A 149 -9.43 -3.12 15.69
N SER A 150 -9.45 -1.80 15.43
CA SER A 150 -10.61 -1.18 14.78
C SER A 150 -10.72 -1.49 13.29
N VAL A 151 -9.64 -1.89 12.61
CA VAL A 151 -9.61 -2.08 11.15
C VAL A 151 -9.25 -3.51 10.70
N LEU A 152 -8.86 -4.38 11.63
CA LEU A 152 -8.59 -5.80 11.34
C LEU A 152 -9.88 -6.62 11.34
N TRP A 153 -10.78 -6.27 10.43
CA TRP A 153 -12.06 -6.93 10.19
C TRP A 153 -12.24 -7.14 8.70
N TYR A 154 -13.00 -8.14 8.31
CA TYR A 154 -13.41 -8.36 6.93
C TYR A 154 -14.89 -8.73 6.83
N ALA A 155 -15.49 -8.47 5.67
CA ALA A 155 -16.80 -8.98 5.32
C ALA A 155 -16.63 -10.41 4.78
N ASP A 156 -17.28 -11.38 5.41
CA ASP A 156 -17.31 -12.77 4.96
C ASP A 156 -18.35 -12.90 3.85
N ILE A 157 -17.87 -12.83 2.60
CA ILE A 157 -18.74 -12.80 1.40
C ILE A 157 -18.67 -14.08 0.59
N GLU A 158 -17.83 -15.06 0.92
CA GLU A 158 -17.63 -16.27 0.11
C GLU A 158 -18.90 -17.13 0.04
N GLU A 159 -19.63 -17.28 1.16
CA GLU A 159 -20.89 -18.02 1.22
C GLU A 159 -22.10 -17.12 1.49
N TRP A 160 -21.93 -15.80 1.30
CA TRP A 160 -22.95 -14.82 1.62
C TRP A 160 -24.05 -14.76 0.55
N ASP A 161 -25.30 -14.75 1.04
CA ASP A 161 -26.50 -14.56 0.23
C ASP A 161 -27.07 -13.14 0.47
N ALA A 162 -27.01 -12.28 -0.54
CA ALA A 162 -27.50 -10.90 -0.47
C ALA A 162 -28.97 -10.77 -0.04
N ALA A 163 -29.79 -11.81 -0.26
CA ALA A 163 -31.16 -11.83 0.22
C ALA A 163 -31.29 -11.87 1.76
N LYS A 164 -30.22 -12.20 2.46
CA LYS A 164 -30.17 -12.27 3.93
C LYS A 164 -29.72 -10.95 4.59
N GLY A 165 -29.45 -9.91 3.83
CA GLY A 165 -28.98 -8.61 4.34
C GLY A 165 -27.47 -8.41 4.15
N ASP A 166 -26.85 -7.62 5.03
CA ASP A 166 -25.41 -7.33 4.96
C ASP A 166 -24.56 -8.59 5.24
N PRO A 167 -23.36 -8.71 4.66
CA PRO A 167 -22.50 -9.85 4.90
C PRO A 167 -22.07 -9.93 6.36
N PRO A 168 -21.83 -11.14 6.88
CA PRO A 168 -21.22 -11.32 8.20
C PRO A 168 -19.88 -10.59 8.27
N ILE A 169 -19.56 -10.05 9.44
CA ILE A 169 -18.26 -9.39 9.68
C ILE A 169 -17.48 -10.30 10.61
N GLU A 170 -16.24 -10.61 10.26
CA GLU A 170 -15.37 -11.44 11.07
C GLU A 170 -14.03 -10.74 11.35
N ALA A 171 -13.38 -11.14 12.46
CA ALA A 171 -12.09 -10.60 12.83
C ALA A 171 -10.97 -11.26 12.02
N ASP A 172 -10.09 -10.45 11.44
CA ASP A 172 -8.92 -10.92 10.68
C ASP A 172 -7.75 -11.39 11.59
N SER A 173 -7.96 -11.41 12.90
CA SER A 173 -7.01 -11.93 13.87
C SER A 173 -7.70 -12.39 15.14
N GLU A 174 -7.17 -13.45 15.76
CA GLU A 174 -7.49 -13.77 17.14
C GLU A 174 -7.05 -12.64 18.08
N GLY A 175 -7.72 -12.54 19.22
CA GLY A 175 -7.41 -11.55 20.27
C GLY A 175 -8.07 -10.18 20.09
N ILE A 176 -8.75 -9.93 18.99
CA ILE A 176 -9.53 -8.68 18.78
C ILE A 176 -10.81 -8.75 19.64
N PRO A 177 -11.11 -7.72 20.46
CA PRO A 177 -12.33 -7.72 21.28
C PRO A 177 -13.59 -7.72 20.41
N HIS A 178 -14.46 -8.72 20.59
CA HIS A 178 -15.69 -8.87 19.80
C HIS A 178 -16.64 -7.65 19.86
N ILE A 179 -16.57 -6.85 20.91
CA ILE A 179 -17.38 -5.64 21.03
C ILE A 179 -17.11 -4.64 19.89
N LEU A 180 -15.90 -4.63 19.33
CA LEU A 180 -15.50 -3.73 18.25
C LEU A 180 -16.15 -4.09 16.90
N LYS A 181 -16.63 -5.32 16.73
CA LYS A 181 -17.39 -5.76 15.56
C LYS A 181 -18.54 -4.81 15.20
N LYS A 182 -19.20 -4.25 16.22
CA LYS A 182 -20.32 -3.31 16.07
C LYS A 182 -19.95 -1.97 15.44
N LEU A 183 -18.65 -1.66 15.40
CA LEU A 183 -18.14 -0.38 14.91
C LEU A 183 -17.69 -0.45 13.46
N ALA A 184 -17.54 -1.65 12.90
CA ALA A 184 -17.11 -1.85 11.52
C ALA A 184 -18.30 -2.12 10.61
N HIS A 185 -18.37 -1.42 9.49
CA HIS A 185 -19.28 -1.66 8.38
C HIS A 185 -18.47 -1.82 7.10
N PHE A 186 -19.00 -2.56 6.12
CA PHE A 186 -18.31 -2.81 4.87
C PHE A 186 -19.16 -2.41 3.68
N THR A 187 -18.50 -1.97 2.61
CA THR A 187 -19.10 -1.64 1.32
C THR A 187 -18.22 -2.16 0.19
N PRO A 188 -18.78 -2.71 -0.89
CA PRO A 188 -17.97 -3.00 -2.07
C PRO A 188 -17.45 -1.70 -2.71
N LEU A 189 -16.26 -1.80 -3.34
CA LEU A 189 -15.75 -0.73 -4.19
C LEU A 189 -16.66 -0.58 -5.42
N ASN A 190 -16.78 0.62 -5.95
CA ASN A 190 -17.55 0.93 -7.18
C ASN A 190 -19.07 0.69 -7.10
N ASP A 191 -19.64 0.56 -5.89
CA ASP A 191 -21.08 0.48 -5.69
C ASP A 191 -21.59 1.64 -4.80
N ALA A 192 -21.88 2.78 -5.42
CA ALA A 192 -22.39 3.97 -4.73
C ALA A 192 -23.79 3.76 -4.17
N ASN A 193 -24.59 2.87 -4.77
CA ASN A 193 -25.96 2.58 -4.30
C ASN A 193 -25.90 1.80 -2.99
N TYR A 194 -25.03 0.80 -2.90
CA TYR A 194 -24.82 0.05 -1.66
C TYR A 194 -24.31 0.99 -0.54
N LEU A 195 -23.33 1.83 -0.85
CA LEU A 195 -22.82 2.82 0.11
C LEU A 195 -23.92 3.77 0.60
N GLU A 196 -24.77 4.28 -0.32
CA GLU A 196 -25.88 5.16 0.08
C GLU A 196 -26.91 4.43 0.95
N ASP A 197 -27.26 3.18 0.63
CA ASP A 197 -28.21 2.40 1.41
C ASP A 197 -27.66 2.05 2.81
N LEU A 198 -26.36 1.75 2.91
CA LEU A 198 -25.68 1.55 4.19
C LEU A 198 -25.73 2.84 5.04
N LEU A 199 -25.42 3.98 4.44
CA LEU A 199 -25.47 5.28 5.12
C LEU A 199 -26.90 5.66 5.52
N LYS A 200 -27.91 5.41 4.69
CA LYS A 200 -29.33 5.63 5.06
C LYS A 200 -29.71 4.89 6.34
N ARG A 201 -29.22 3.65 6.50
CA ARG A 201 -29.54 2.80 7.66
C ARG A 201 -28.75 3.16 8.93
N HIS A 202 -27.47 3.57 8.79
CA HIS A 202 -26.53 3.61 9.90
C HIS A 202 -25.80 4.97 10.11
N HIS A 203 -26.10 6.02 9.34
CA HIS A 203 -25.40 7.32 9.42
C HIS A 203 -25.41 7.97 10.81
N GLN A 204 -26.34 7.61 11.69
CA GLN A 204 -26.37 8.13 13.05
C GLN A 204 -25.15 7.67 13.87
N ASP A 205 -24.61 6.49 13.57
CA ASP A 205 -23.50 5.90 14.32
C ASP A 205 -22.18 5.97 13.51
N ILE A 206 -22.25 6.06 12.17
CA ILE A 206 -21.09 6.08 11.29
C ILE A 206 -20.48 7.48 11.22
N GLY A 207 -19.25 7.62 11.74
CA GLY A 207 -18.48 8.86 11.76
C GLY A 207 -17.40 8.94 10.66
N ALA A 208 -17.00 7.83 10.07
CA ALA A 208 -15.93 7.80 9.08
C ALA A 208 -16.20 6.82 7.94
N PHE A 209 -15.75 7.15 6.74
CA PHE A 209 -15.60 6.26 5.60
C PHE A 209 -14.13 6.19 5.22
N LEU A 210 -13.51 5.02 5.37
CA LEU A 210 -12.10 4.74 5.12
C LEU A 210 -11.96 3.99 3.80
N ILE A 211 -11.20 4.54 2.87
CA ILE A 211 -11.05 4.03 1.52
C ILE A 211 -9.61 4.14 1.01
N GLU A 212 -9.13 3.08 0.36
CA GLU A 212 -8.05 3.13 -0.63
C GLU A 212 -8.70 3.23 -2.02
N PRO A 213 -8.69 4.38 -2.72
CA PRO A 213 -9.28 4.45 -4.07
C PRO A 213 -8.55 3.60 -5.12
N MET A 214 -7.32 3.16 -4.80
CA MET A 214 -6.57 2.14 -5.51
C MET A 214 -6.09 1.13 -4.46
N MET A 215 -6.74 -0.03 -4.44
CA MET A 215 -6.64 -1.01 -3.35
C MET A 215 -5.33 -1.78 -3.40
N GLY A 216 -4.41 -1.44 -2.51
CA GLY A 216 -3.07 -2.00 -2.51
C GLY A 216 -3.00 -3.50 -2.25
N ASN A 217 -3.91 -4.06 -1.45
CA ASN A 217 -3.95 -5.50 -1.14
C ASN A 217 -4.91 -6.30 -2.03
N CYS A 218 -5.48 -5.66 -3.05
CA CYS A 218 -6.28 -6.29 -4.09
C CYS A 218 -5.68 -5.96 -5.47
N CYS A 219 -4.37 -6.12 -5.61
CA CYS A 219 -3.63 -5.96 -6.85
C CYS A 219 -3.91 -4.62 -7.58
N SER A 220 -4.11 -3.53 -6.83
CA SER A 220 -4.43 -2.19 -7.34
C SER A 220 -5.78 -2.06 -8.07
N ILE A 221 -6.78 -2.87 -7.74
CA ILE A 221 -8.15 -2.62 -8.19
C ILE A 221 -8.52 -1.17 -7.84
N THR A 222 -9.03 -0.44 -8.84
CA THR A 222 -9.14 1.02 -8.77
C THR A 222 -10.60 1.46 -8.80
N ALA A 223 -10.95 2.38 -7.92
CA ALA A 223 -12.23 3.06 -7.93
C ALA A 223 -12.41 3.87 -9.22
N SER A 224 -13.62 3.90 -9.77
CA SER A 224 -13.93 4.83 -10.83
C SER A 224 -13.97 6.27 -10.28
N PRO A 225 -13.61 7.29 -11.07
CA PRO A 225 -13.76 8.68 -10.65
C PRO A 225 -15.19 9.01 -10.23
N GLU A 226 -16.19 8.48 -10.95
CA GLU A 226 -17.61 8.66 -10.66
C GLU A 226 -17.98 8.13 -9.28
N TYR A 227 -17.48 6.95 -8.92
CA TYR A 227 -17.71 6.37 -7.58
C TYR A 227 -17.10 7.23 -6.48
N VAL A 228 -15.86 7.68 -6.66
CA VAL A 228 -15.16 8.48 -5.65
C VAL A 228 -15.87 9.83 -5.42
N HIS A 229 -16.33 10.49 -6.50
CA HIS A 229 -17.11 11.72 -6.38
C HIS A 229 -18.46 11.49 -5.71
N ALA A 230 -19.19 10.42 -6.09
CA ALA A 230 -20.44 10.06 -5.43
C ALA A 230 -20.23 9.75 -3.94
N ALA A 231 -19.17 9.00 -3.58
CA ALA A 231 -18.82 8.71 -2.20
C ALA A 231 -18.50 9.99 -1.41
N ARG A 232 -17.80 10.97 -2.03
CA ARG A 232 -17.54 12.28 -1.42
C ARG A 232 -18.85 13.02 -1.10
N GLU A 233 -19.77 13.10 -2.06
CA GLU A 233 -21.07 13.74 -1.89
C GLU A 233 -21.93 13.04 -0.81
N LEU A 234 -21.91 11.71 -0.78
CA LEU A 234 -22.60 10.93 0.26
C LEU A 234 -22.01 11.20 1.64
N CYS A 235 -20.71 11.27 1.78
CA CYS A 235 -20.06 11.61 3.04
C CYS A 235 -20.49 13.00 3.55
N GLU A 236 -20.54 14.00 2.66
CA GLU A 236 -21.06 15.35 3.03
C GLU A 236 -22.52 15.30 3.43
N LYS A 237 -23.38 14.64 2.63
CA LYS A 237 -24.83 14.54 2.88
C LYS A 237 -25.16 13.91 4.24
N TYR A 238 -24.39 12.93 4.68
CA TYR A 238 -24.64 12.16 5.90
C TYR A 238 -23.76 12.57 7.09
N ASN A 239 -22.96 13.63 6.94
CA ASN A 239 -22.00 14.08 7.95
C ASN A 239 -21.07 12.97 8.41
N VAL A 240 -20.37 12.37 7.45
CA VAL A 240 -19.35 11.34 7.61
C VAL A 240 -18.01 11.89 7.11
N VAL A 241 -16.94 11.69 7.86
CA VAL A 241 -15.59 12.11 7.46
C VAL A 241 -15.03 11.10 6.47
N MET A 242 -14.70 11.56 5.26
CA MET A 242 -14.02 10.73 4.25
C MET A 242 -12.52 10.71 4.55
N ILE A 243 -12.00 9.53 4.88
CA ILE A 243 -10.57 9.29 5.11
C ILE A 243 -10.03 8.53 3.90
N VAL A 244 -9.13 9.14 3.15
CA VAL A 244 -8.45 8.48 2.04
C VAL A 244 -7.10 7.95 2.51
N ASP A 245 -6.95 6.63 2.45
CA ASP A 245 -5.70 5.97 2.77
C ASP A 245 -4.77 5.98 1.54
N GLU A 246 -3.80 6.87 1.58
CA GLU A 246 -2.76 7.06 0.56
C GLU A 246 -1.42 6.41 0.97
N VAL A 247 -1.45 5.46 1.91
CA VAL A 247 -0.22 4.82 2.41
C VAL A 247 0.55 4.11 1.28
N LYS A 248 -0.16 3.54 0.28
CA LYS A 248 0.48 2.94 -0.92
C LYS A 248 0.57 3.89 -2.10
N THR A 249 -0.42 4.72 -2.31
CA THR A 249 -0.58 5.57 -3.51
C THR A 249 0.06 6.95 -3.40
N GLY A 250 0.10 7.52 -2.20
CA GLY A 250 0.61 8.85 -1.96
C GLY A 250 2.06 9.02 -2.38
N PHE A 251 2.35 10.12 -3.08
CA PHE A 251 3.67 10.43 -3.65
C PHE A 251 4.19 9.40 -4.65
N ARG A 252 3.34 8.45 -5.09
CA ARG A 252 3.68 7.39 -6.04
C ARG A 252 2.94 7.52 -7.37
N VAL A 253 1.61 7.60 -7.34
CA VAL A 253 0.79 7.68 -8.57
C VAL A 253 0.70 9.09 -9.12
N ALA A 254 0.86 10.08 -8.25
CA ALA A 254 1.01 11.50 -8.54
C ALA A 254 1.68 12.18 -7.36
N LYS A 255 2.07 13.45 -7.47
CA LYS A 255 2.65 14.23 -6.35
C LYS A 255 1.70 14.31 -5.16
N GLY A 256 0.43 14.56 -5.41
CA GLY A 256 -0.65 14.61 -4.41
C GLY A 256 -1.42 13.30 -4.26
N GLY A 257 -0.88 12.18 -4.77
CA GLY A 257 -1.49 10.86 -4.67
C GLY A 257 -2.71 10.67 -5.57
N VAL A 258 -3.58 9.72 -5.19
CA VAL A 258 -4.78 9.39 -5.97
C VAL A 258 -5.80 10.53 -5.99
N GLN A 259 -5.81 11.40 -4.98
CA GLN A 259 -6.67 12.57 -4.91
C GLN A 259 -6.36 13.57 -6.05
N GLU A 260 -5.07 13.79 -6.35
CA GLU A 260 -4.66 14.60 -7.52
C GLU A 260 -5.05 13.90 -8.81
N LEU A 261 -4.76 12.60 -8.92
CA LEU A 261 -5.03 11.80 -10.13
C LEU A 261 -6.52 11.80 -10.50
N MET A 262 -7.43 11.73 -9.52
CA MET A 262 -8.88 11.64 -9.72
C MET A 262 -9.62 12.97 -9.53
N GLY A 263 -8.93 14.05 -9.14
CA GLY A 263 -9.50 15.40 -9.06
C GLY A 263 -10.48 15.62 -7.92
N PHE A 264 -10.25 15.04 -6.74
CA PHE A 264 -11.10 15.24 -5.56
C PHE A 264 -10.30 15.57 -4.30
N LYS A 265 -10.97 15.92 -3.20
CA LYS A 265 -10.37 16.18 -1.88
C LYS A 265 -11.04 15.37 -0.79
N ALA A 266 -10.24 14.64 -0.02
CA ALA A 266 -10.69 13.99 1.22
C ALA A 266 -10.87 15.01 2.35
N ASP A 267 -11.55 14.61 3.42
CA ASP A 267 -11.53 15.35 4.69
C ASP A 267 -10.23 15.10 5.45
N LEU A 268 -9.79 13.84 5.49
CA LEU A 268 -8.50 13.40 6.03
C LEU A 268 -7.82 12.46 5.05
N CYS A 269 -6.49 12.43 5.08
CA CYS A 269 -5.68 11.50 4.30
C CYS A 269 -4.47 11.02 5.11
N THR A 270 -4.02 9.80 4.80
CA THR A 270 -2.88 9.16 5.48
C THR A 270 -1.81 8.76 4.49
N PHE A 271 -0.55 8.98 4.86
CA PHE A 271 0.62 8.64 4.03
C PHE A 271 1.67 7.91 4.86
N ALA A 272 2.45 7.05 4.20
CA ALA A 272 3.65 6.41 4.73
C ALA A 272 4.53 5.98 3.55
N LYS A 273 5.31 4.91 3.71
CA LYS A 273 6.03 4.23 2.62
C LYS A 273 6.84 5.19 1.75
N ALA A 274 6.32 5.56 0.57
CA ALA A 274 7.03 6.40 -0.40
C ALA A 274 7.47 7.77 0.16
N VAL A 275 6.77 8.31 1.15
CA VAL A 275 7.12 9.59 1.76
C VAL A 275 8.55 9.64 2.31
N GLY A 276 9.06 8.50 2.78
CA GLY A 276 10.41 8.38 3.36
C GLY A 276 11.37 7.49 2.61
N ASN A 277 11.03 7.01 1.40
CA ASN A 277 11.83 6.05 0.63
C ASN A 277 12.33 4.85 1.45
N GLY A 278 11.49 4.32 2.37
CA GLY A 278 11.81 3.18 3.23
C GLY A 278 12.20 3.54 4.67
N TYR A 279 12.48 4.80 4.97
CA TYR A 279 12.66 5.26 6.35
C TYR A 279 11.30 5.32 7.08
N PRO A 280 11.23 4.92 8.37
CA PRO A 280 9.97 4.84 9.11
C PRO A 280 9.42 6.24 9.44
N ILE A 281 8.45 6.67 8.66
CA ILE A 281 7.69 7.90 8.84
C ILE A 281 6.30 7.73 8.24
N SER A 282 5.31 8.35 8.85
CA SER A 282 3.96 8.44 8.33
C SER A 282 3.32 9.78 8.66
N VAL A 283 2.21 10.07 8.00
CA VAL A 283 1.54 11.35 8.03
C VAL A 283 0.04 11.13 8.13
N VAL A 284 -0.63 11.86 9.01
CA VAL A 284 -2.06 12.17 8.91
C VAL A 284 -2.19 13.65 8.57
N ALA A 285 -3.00 13.95 7.56
CA ALA A 285 -3.23 15.32 7.10
C ALA A 285 -4.70 15.51 6.71
N GLY A 286 -5.15 16.75 6.61
CA GLY A 286 -6.52 17.02 6.17
C GLY A 286 -6.99 18.42 6.54
N ARG A 287 -8.31 18.58 6.50
CA ARG A 287 -9.00 19.83 6.79
C ARG A 287 -8.61 20.42 8.14
N GLU A 288 -8.41 21.71 8.18
CA GLU A 288 -7.98 22.45 9.38
C GLU A 288 -8.93 22.26 10.56
N ASP A 289 -10.24 22.32 10.34
CA ASP A 289 -11.25 22.20 11.40
C ASP A 289 -11.25 20.82 12.09
N ILE A 290 -10.92 19.74 11.33
CA ILE A 290 -10.78 18.40 11.88
C ILE A 290 -9.42 18.24 12.56
N MET A 291 -8.35 18.65 11.89
CA MET A 291 -6.98 18.49 12.40
C MET A 291 -6.73 19.30 13.69
N ARG A 292 -7.39 20.45 13.89
CA ARG A 292 -7.30 21.26 15.11
C ARG A 292 -7.94 20.61 16.33
N ARG A 293 -8.67 19.47 16.16
CA ARG A 293 -9.08 18.63 17.31
C ARG A 293 -7.86 18.07 18.06
N ILE A 294 -6.70 17.97 17.42
CA ILE A 294 -5.44 17.68 18.12
C ILE A 294 -5.06 18.90 18.98
N GLY A 295 -5.05 18.68 20.29
CA GLY A 295 -4.87 19.77 21.27
C GLY A 295 -6.19 20.35 21.79
N ASP A 296 -7.32 20.02 21.14
CA ASP A 296 -8.67 20.29 21.62
C ASP A 296 -9.45 18.97 21.76
N GLY A 297 -9.09 18.18 22.77
CA GLY A 297 -9.72 16.90 23.12
C GLY A 297 -9.10 15.66 22.50
N VAL A 298 -8.35 15.76 21.40
CA VAL A 298 -7.67 14.62 20.76
C VAL A 298 -6.18 14.60 21.13
N ILE A 299 -5.72 13.46 21.65
CA ILE A 299 -4.30 13.20 21.95
C ILE A 299 -3.67 12.51 20.74
N HIS A 300 -2.56 13.07 20.27
CA HIS A 300 -1.70 12.50 19.23
C HIS A 300 -0.24 12.76 19.55
N GLY A 301 0.61 11.75 19.43
CA GLY A 301 2.06 11.87 19.64
C GLY A 301 2.72 10.51 19.84
N GLY A 302 4.04 10.54 19.96
CA GLY A 302 4.88 9.36 20.20
C GLY A 302 6.34 9.79 20.35
N THR A 303 7.12 9.03 21.08
CA THR A 303 8.53 9.36 21.36
C THR A 303 9.36 9.53 20.09
N TYR A 304 9.14 8.67 19.09
CA TYR A 304 9.90 8.67 17.84
C TYR A 304 9.26 9.47 16.71
N THR A 305 8.15 10.14 16.98
CA THR A 305 7.51 11.04 16.00
C THR A 305 8.49 12.16 15.63
N CYS A 306 8.66 12.40 14.32
CA CYS A 306 9.62 13.36 13.78
C CYS A 306 11.09 13.04 14.12
N HIS A 307 11.44 11.76 14.18
CA HIS A 307 12.84 11.35 14.29
C HIS A 307 13.68 12.01 13.18
N SER A 308 14.77 12.70 13.56
CA SER A 308 15.54 13.55 12.64
C SER A 308 16.03 12.80 11.39
N VAL A 309 16.41 11.53 11.52
CA VAL A 309 16.85 10.68 10.39
C VAL A 309 15.72 10.48 9.39
N SER A 310 14.55 10.01 9.86
CA SER A 310 13.39 9.74 9.00
C SER A 310 12.83 11.01 8.39
N LEU A 311 12.80 12.09 9.16
CA LEU A 311 12.30 13.40 8.70
C LEU A 311 13.23 14.00 7.64
N SER A 312 14.55 13.89 7.78
CA SER A 312 15.54 14.32 6.78
C SER A 312 15.46 13.49 5.51
N ALA A 313 15.27 12.17 5.63
CA ALA A 313 15.02 11.29 4.50
C ALA A 313 13.74 11.68 3.76
N ALA A 314 12.64 11.95 4.48
CA ALA A 314 11.38 12.39 3.90
C ALA A 314 11.51 13.75 3.20
N ALA A 315 12.20 14.72 3.82
CA ALA A 315 12.47 16.02 3.22
C ALA A 315 13.14 15.89 1.83
N LYS A 316 14.18 15.05 1.75
CA LYS A 316 14.91 14.82 0.49
C LYS A 316 14.10 14.00 -0.51
N THR A 317 13.39 12.98 -0.06
CA THR A 317 12.52 12.18 -0.94
C THR A 317 11.45 13.05 -1.58
N LEU A 318 10.72 13.84 -0.80
CA LEU A 318 9.68 14.74 -1.30
C LEU A 318 10.25 15.85 -2.20
N GLU A 319 11.47 16.37 -1.90
CA GLU A 319 12.16 17.30 -2.78
C GLU A 319 12.41 16.68 -4.16
N ILE A 320 12.94 15.46 -4.21
CA ILE A 320 13.19 14.77 -5.49
C ILE A 320 11.89 14.54 -6.26
N LEU A 321 10.84 14.06 -5.59
CA LEU A 321 9.55 13.79 -6.23
C LEU A 321 8.83 15.05 -6.70
N ASP A 322 9.01 16.19 -6.01
CA ASP A 322 8.41 17.47 -6.39
C ASP A 322 9.19 18.18 -7.52
N GLU A 323 10.52 18.11 -7.50
CA GLU A 323 11.39 18.98 -8.29
C GLU A 323 12.06 18.27 -9.49
N THR A 324 11.89 16.93 -9.63
CA THR A 324 12.46 16.16 -10.74
C THR A 324 11.41 15.33 -11.48
N ASP A 325 11.83 14.69 -12.58
CA ASP A 325 10.98 13.80 -13.39
C ASP A 325 10.91 12.37 -12.84
N ALA A 326 11.21 12.16 -11.55
CA ALA A 326 11.27 10.81 -10.96
C ALA A 326 9.95 10.04 -11.10
N LEU A 327 8.80 10.68 -10.84
CA LEU A 327 7.48 10.06 -11.00
C LEU A 327 7.19 9.71 -12.46
N GLN A 328 7.50 10.60 -13.39
CA GLN A 328 7.33 10.33 -14.82
C GLN A 328 8.24 9.19 -15.30
N THR A 329 9.46 9.11 -14.79
CA THR A 329 10.39 8.01 -15.07
C THR A 329 9.83 6.67 -14.60
N ILE A 330 9.27 6.62 -13.39
CA ILE A 330 8.62 5.46 -12.80
C ILE A 330 7.42 5.03 -13.65
N GLU A 331 6.56 5.95 -14.01
CA GLU A 331 5.36 5.71 -14.83
C GLU A 331 5.73 5.17 -16.21
N ASN A 332 6.68 5.80 -16.89
CA ASN A 332 7.14 5.38 -18.21
C ASN A 332 7.72 3.97 -18.18
N TYR A 333 8.50 3.63 -17.15
CA TYR A 333 9.04 2.29 -16.98
C TYR A 333 7.91 1.26 -16.76
N GLY A 334 6.97 1.55 -15.86
CA GLY A 334 5.84 0.66 -15.58
C GLY A 334 4.97 0.42 -16.82
N ALA A 335 4.68 1.47 -17.59
CA ALA A 335 3.94 1.35 -18.85
C ALA A 335 4.69 0.50 -19.89
N ALA A 336 6.01 0.67 -20.01
CA ALA A 336 6.83 -0.14 -20.90
C ALA A 336 6.87 -1.62 -20.47
N LEU A 337 6.91 -1.89 -19.16
CA LEU A 337 6.86 -3.23 -18.60
C LEU A 337 5.52 -3.91 -18.92
N GLN A 338 4.39 -3.25 -18.62
CA GLN A 338 3.05 -3.76 -18.92
C GLN A 338 2.86 -4.02 -20.42
N GLN A 339 3.30 -3.10 -21.28
CA GLN A 339 3.25 -3.28 -22.72
C GLN A 339 4.10 -4.47 -23.20
N GLY A 340 5.28 -4.66 -22.59
CA GLY A 340 6.15 -5.81 -22.89
C GLY A 340 5.51 -7.14 -22.49
N MET A 341 4.93 -7.19 -21.29
CA MET A 341 4.20 -8.36 -20.79
C MET A 341 2.97 -8.67 -21.67
N SER A 342 2.16 -7.65 -22.05
CA SER A 342 1.03 -7.85 -22.97
C SER A 342 1.45 -8.49 -24.26
N ARG A 343 2.51 -8.01 -24.91
CA ARG A 343 3.01 -8.62 -26.18
C ARG A 343 3.38 -10.09 -26.02
N ILE A 344 3.97 -10.47 -24.89
CA ILE A 344 4.35 -11.86 -24.61
C ILE A 344 3.09 -12.72 -24.43
N LEU A 345 2.09 -12.24 -23.69
CA LEU A 345 0.84 -12.95 -23.45
C LEU A 345 -0.03 -13.06 -24.68
N GLU A 346 -0.18 -11.97 -25.45
CA GLU A 346 -0.92 -11.93 -26.74
C GLU A 346 -0.33 -12.92 -27.76
N ALA A 347 1.00 -13.00 -27.85
CA ALA A 347 1.66 -13.95 -28.76
C ALA A 347 1.37 -15.42 -28.44
N ARG A 348 0.90 -15.70 -27.20
CA ARG A 348 0.53 -17.04 -26.71
C ARG A 348 -1.00 -17.22 -26.61
N GLY A 349 -1.79 -16.22 -27.00
CA GLY A 349 -3.24 -16.26 -26.90
C GLY A 349 -3.78 -16.27 -25.48
N ILE A 350 -2.98 -15.79 -24.49
CA ILE A 350 -3.36 -15.76 -23.08
C ILE A 350 -4.17 -14.49 -22.82
N ALA A 351 -5.42 -14.68 -22.34
CA ALA A 351 -6.26 -13.57 -21.91
C ALA A 351 -5.65 -12.90 -20.66
N HIS A 352 -5.55 -11.59 -20.67
CA HIS A 352 -4.99 -10.83 -19.56
C HIS A 352 -5.55 -9.40 -19.49
N SER A 353 -5.41 -8.80 -18.34
CA SER A 353 -5.71 -7.38 -18.10
C SER A 353 -4.75 -6.79 -17.06
N PHE A 354 -4.54 -5.48 -17.14
CA PHE A 354 -3.84 -4.72 -16.12
C PHE A 354 -4.79 -3.76 -15.41
N VAL A 355 -4.61 -3.60 -14.11
CA VAL A 355 -5.33 -2.62 -13.28
C VAL A 355 -4.34 -1.72 -12.53
N GLY A 356 -4.82 -0.63 -11.99
CA GLY A 356 -4.01 0.33 -11.25
C GLY A 356 -3.19 1.27 -12.14
N HIS A 357 -2.28 1.98 -11.50
CA HIS A 357 -1.36 2.91 -12.15
C HIS A 357 -0.07 2.18 -12.57
N PRO A 358 0.60 2.56 -13.66
CA PRO A 358 1.84 1.90 -14.10
C PRO A 358 2.93 1.81 -13.01
N SER A 359 2.98 2.76 -12.07
CA SER A 359 3.92 2.73 -10.94
C SER A 359 3.63 1.64 -9.90
N MET A 360 2.42 1.08 -9.90
CA MET A 360 1.95 -0.01 -9.04
C MET A 360 0.83 -0.79 -9.73
N GLY A 361 1.16 -1.45 -10.83
CA GLY A 361 0.20 -2.16 -11.67
C GLY A 361 -0.06 -3.59 -11.23
N GLY A 362 -1.30 -4.03 -11.30
CA GLY A 362 -1.71 -5.41 -11.11
C GLY A 362 -1.91 -6.15 -12.42
N LEU A 363 -1.50 -7.41 -12.48
CA LEU A 363 -1.68 -8.30 -13.63
C LEU A 363 -2.71 -9.38 -13.30
N PHE A 364 -3.71 -9.53 -14.17
CA PHE A 364 -4.72 -10.57 -14.11
C PHE A 364 -4.72 -11.39 -15.41
N PHE A 365 -4.97 -12.69 -15.30
CA PHE A 365 -5.06 -13.61 -16.45
C PHE A 365 -6.53 -13.79 -16.89
N ASN A 366 -7.20 -12.66 -17.10
CA ASN A 366 -8.56 -12.58 -17.65
C ASN A 366 -8.69 -11.38 -18.58
N SER A 367 -9.67 -11.40 -19.48
CA SER A 367 -9.91 -10.30 -20.43
C SER A 367 -10.67 -9.12 -19.82
N THR A 368 -11.34 -9.33 -18.69
CA THR A 368 -12.10 -8.30 -17.98
C THR A 368 -11.44 -8.08 -16.62
N PRO A 369 -10.91 -6.89 -16.37
CA PRO A 369 -10.29 -6.60 -15.07
C PRO A 369 -11.34 -6.63 -13.95
N PRO A 370 -11.00 -7.13 -12.74
CA PRO A 370 -11.89 -7.05 -11.60
C PRO A 370 -12.16 -5.59 -11.22
N GLY A 371 -13.42 -5.26 -10.94
CA GLY A 371 -13.85 -3.91 -10.55
C GLY A 371 -13.96 -3.70 -9.03
N ASN A 372 -13.92 -4.77 -8.25
CA ASN A 372 -14.01 -4.76 -6.79
C ASN A 372 -13.42 -6.05 -6.20
N TYR A 373 -13.46 -6.18 -4.88
CA TYR A 373 -12.92 -7.35 -4.16
C TYR A 373 -13.69 -8.64 -4.46
N ARG A 374 -15.00 -8.57 -4.71
CA ARG A 374 -15.83 -9.75 -5.02
C ARG A 374 -15.44 -10.33 -6.38
N ASP A 375 -15.27 -9.47 -7.39
CA ASP A 375 -14.76 -9.89 -8.71
C ASP A 375 -13.34 -10.48 -8.59
N TRP A 376 -12.54 -9.94 -7.64
CA TRP A 376 -11.22 -10.48 -7.38
C TRP A 376 -11.29 -11.88 -6.79
N LEU A 377 -12.16 -12.16 -5.82
CA LEU A 377 -12.34 -13.49 -5.23
C LEU A 377 -12.82 -14.53 -6.26
N ASP A 378 -13.65 -14.11 -7.22
CA ASP A 378 -14.17 -14.97 -8.29
C ASP A 378 -13.15 -15.22 -9.42
N SER A 379 -11.97 -14.58 -9.38
CA SER A 379 -10.93 -14.72 -10.40
C SER A 379 -10.16 -16.03 -10.24
N ASP A 380 -9.71 -16.63 -11.34
CA ASP A 380 -8.80 -17.78 -11.32
C ASP A 380 -7.35 -17.31 -11.13
N TYR A 381 -6.76 -17.61 -9.98
CA TYR A 381 -5.37 -17.26 -9.66
C TYR A 381 -4.36 -18.34 -10.01
N SER A 382 -4.81 -19.53 -10.42
CA SER A 382 -3.94 -20.70 -10.58
C SER A 382 -2.77 -20.46 -11.53
N PHE A 383 -3.01 -19.66 -12.58
CA PHE A 383 -1.96 -19.30 -13.51
C PHE A 383 -0.91 -18.37 -12.86
N TYR A 384 -1.34 -17.36 -12.12
CA TYR A 384 -0.42 -16.45 -11.41
C TYR A 384 0.40 -17.21 -10.35
N ASP A 385 -0.27 -18.03 -9.55
CA ASP A 385 0.35 -18.80 -8.45
C ASP A 385 1.37 -19.82 -8.97
N THR A 386 1.19 -20.31 -10.20
CA THR A 386 2.17 -21.17 -10.88
C THR A 386 3.32 -20.36 -11.48
N MET A 387 3.05 -19.20 -12.08
CA MET A 387 4.03 -18.35 -12.74
C MET A 387 4.98 -17.66 -11.74
N ALA A 388 4.48 -17.15 -10.62
CA ALA A 388 5.28 -16.33 -9.70
C ALA A 388 6.50 -17.06 -9.13
N PRO A 389 6.44 -18.33 -8.69
CA PRO A 389 7.62 -19.11 -8.29
C PRO A 389 8.65 -19.27 -9.40
N GLU A 390 8.23 -19.46 -10.66
CA GLU A 390 9.15 -19.56 -11.81
C GLU A 390 9.89 -18.24 -12.04
N LEU A 391 9.20 -17.09 -11.88
CA LEU A 391 9.84 -15.77 -11.92
C LEU A 391 10.90 -15.61 -10.82
N HIS A 392 10.62 -16.07 -9.60
CA HIS A 392 11.58 -16.01 -8.49
C HIS A 392 12.84 -16.82 -8.82
N ASP A 393 12.69 -18.02 -9.38
CA ASP A 393 13.80 -18.86 -9.80
C ASP A 393 14.62 -18.23 -10.95
N LEU A 394 13.97 -17.39 -11.78
CA LEU A 394 14.61 -16.63 -12.85
C LEU A 394 15.20 -15.29 -12.41
N GLY A 395 14.98 -14.90 -11.13
CA GLY A 395 15.56 -13.71 -10.55
C GLY A 395 14.71 -12.46 -10.66
N VAL A 396 13.42 -12.61 -10.81
CA VAL A 396 12.44 -11.52 -10.72
C VAL A 396 11.56 -11.76 -9.50
N LEU A 397 11.58 -10.84 -8.54
CA LEU A 397 10.88 -10.96 -7.27
C LEU A 397 9.58 -10.14 -7.32
N CYS A 398 8.46 -10.84 -7.48
CA CYS A 398 7.10 -10.31 -7.28
C CYS A 398 6.47 -10.94 -6.04
N GLU A 399 5.25 -10.55 -5.67
CA GLU A 399 4.52 -11.28 -4.64
C GLU A 399 4.18 -12.69 -5.15
N PRO A 400 4.28 -13.73 -4.29
CA PRO A 400 3.98 -15.10 -4.71
C PRO A 400 2.51 -15.34 -5.02
N ASP A 401 1.62 -14.47 -4.52
CA ASP A 401 0.19 -14.48 -4.83
C ASP A 401 -0.25 -13.20 -5.57
N SER A 402 -1.46 -13.18 -6.12
CA SER A 402 -1.98 -12.07 -6.92
C SER A 402 -2.48 -10.87 -6.09
N ARG A 403 -2.23 -10.80 -4.78
CA ARG A 403 -2.76 -9.74 -3.91
C ARG A 403 -2.06 -8.41 -4.07
N GLU A 404 -0.75 -8.44 -4.27
CA GLU A 404 0.07 -7.24 -4.31
C GLU A 404 0.39 -6.83 -5.76
N PRO A 405 0.35 -5.54 -6.07
CA PRO A 405 0.79 -5.03 -7.36
C PRO A 405 2.32 -5.09 -7.50
N TRP A 406 2.79 -4.92 -8.72
CA TRP A 406 4.19 -4.74 -9.03
C TRP A 406 4.57 -3.27 -8.82
N PHE A 407 5.42 -3.02 -7.82
CA PHE A 407 5.88 -1.67 -7.49
C PHE A 407 7.11 -1.29 -8.29
N ILE A 408 7.05 -0.16 -8.96
CA ILE A 408 8.17 0.38 -9.75
C ILE A 408 8.90 1.46 -8.93
N CYS A 409 10.23 1.46 -8.97
CA CYS A 409 11.06 2.54 -8.45
C CYS A 409 11.83 3.26 -9.55
N GLU A 410 12.32 4.47 -9.27
CA GLU A 410 13.11 5.26 -10.21
C GLU A 410 14.37 4.51 -10.69
N ALA A 411 14.98 3.72 -9.81
CA ALA A 411 16.20 3.00 -10.11
C ALA A 411 16.01 1.88 -11.14
N HIS A 412 14.82 1.29 -11.28
CA HIS A 412 14.54 0.31 -12.33
C HIS A 412 14.79 0.84 -13.75
N ALA A 413 14.56 2.14 -13.95
CA ALA A 413 14.78 2.78 -15.25
C ALA A 413 16.26 3.12 -15.53
N LYS A 414 17.16 2.90 -14.57
CA LYS A 414 18.57 3.32 -14.66
C LYS A 414 19.52 2.16 -15.00
N ASP A 415 18.98 0.96 -15.12
CA ASP A 415 19.75 -0.24 -15.47
C ASP A 415 19.02 -1.10 -16.51
N ASP A 416 19.45 -2.34 -16.70
CA ASP A 416 18.89 -3.30 -17.65
C ASP A 416 17.76 -4.18 -17.04
N SER A 417 17.08 -3.72 -16.00
CA SER A 417 16.00 -4.47 -15.34
C SER A 417 14.86 -4.80 -16.29
N LEU A 418 14.44 -3.86 -17.15
CA LEU A 418 13.31 -4.07 -18.06
C LEU A 418 13.53 -5.25 -19.03
N PRO A 419 14.61 -5.29 -19.85
CA PRO A 419 14.83 -6.42 -20.77
C PRO A 419 15.07 -7.75 -20.05
N GLN A 420 15.71 -7.73 -18.89
CA GLN A 420 15.91 -8.94 -18.09
C GLN A 420 14.57 -9.46 -17.53
N THR A 421 13.72 -8.59 -17.03
CA THR A 421 12.39 -8.96 -16.52
C THR A 421 11.51 -9.53 -17.63
N LEU A 422 11.45 -8.89 -18.80
CA LEU A 422 10.63 -9.38 -19.90
C LEU A 422 11.12 -10.75 -20.40
N LYS A 423 12.44 -10.97 -20.46
CA LYS A 423 12.99 -12.27 -20.78
C LYS A 423 12.64 -13.35 -19.75
N ALA A 424 12.74 -13.02 -18.45
CA ALA A 424 12.37 -13.94 -17.38
C ALA A 424 10.86 -14.22 -17.41
N PHE A 425 10.05 -13.19 -17.63
CA PHE A 425 8.60 -13.31 -17.76
C PHE A 425 8.19 -14.22 -18.91
N GLU A 426 8.81 -14.06 -20.07
CA GLU A 426 8.57 -14.94 -21.23
C GLU A 426 8.87 -16.41 -20.90
N GLN A 427 10.00 -16.68 -20.27
CA GLN A 427 10.38 -18.04 -19.87
C GLN A 427 9.44 -18.62 -18.79
N ALA A 428 9.03 -17.79 -17.80
CA ALA A 428 8.11 -18.22 -16.75
C ALA A 428 6.74 -18.58 -17.34
N ILE A 429 6.23 -17.80 -18.29
CA ILE A 429 4.96 -18.07 -18.99
C ILE A 429 5.04 -19.40 -19.75
N ASP A 430 6.12 -19.65 -20.50
CA ASP A 430 6.30 -20.90 -21.25
C ASP A 430 6.34 -22.11 -20.31
N THR A 431 7.07 -22.02 -19.18
CA THR A 431 7.13 -23.09 -18.16
C THR A 431 5.78 -23.31 -17.48
N THR A 432 5.03 -22.22 -17.21
CA THR A 432 3.70 -22.30 -16.62
C THR A 432 2.71 -23.04 -17.51
N LEU A 433 2.71 -22.73 -18.82
CA LEU A 433 1.89 -23.44 -19.80
C LEU A 433 2.22 -24.94 -19.84
N GLU A 434 3.53 -25.31 -19.89
CA GLU A 434 3.96 -26.71 -19.86
C GLU A 434 3.57 -27.45 -18.57
N THR A 435 3.40 -26.73 -17.46
CA THR A 435 3.05 -27.31 -16.14
C THR A 435 1.54 -27.52 -15.99
N MET A 436 0.73 -26.66 -16.64
CA MET A 436 -0.73 -26.68 -16.53
C MET A 436 -1.40 -27.54 -17.60
N ASP A 437 -0.68 -27.90 -18.71
CA ASP A 437 -1.11 -28.88 -19.72
C ASP A 437 -0.94 -30.33 -19.20
#